data_6fd6cd854eaf554c0a32305f4f2c1179
#
_entry.id   6fd6cd854eaf554c0a32305f4f2c1179
#
_cell.length_a   1.000
_cell.length_b   1.000
_cell.length_c   1.000
_cell.angle_alpha   90.00
_cell.angle_beta   90.00
_cell.angle_gamma   90.00
#
_symmetry.space_group_name_H-M   'P 1'
#
loop_
_entity.id
_entity.type
_entity.pdbx_description
1 polymer ?
#
loop_
_entity_poly.entity_id
_entity_poly.type
_entity_poly.pdbx_seq_one_letter_code
_entity_poly.pdbx_strand_id
1 'polypeptide(L)'
;AQANISGLESKKQELESYLAELDSQYNELTNSISELSIQAAEKEEQLKKVQSQLKKAQKAADKQYEAMKLRIQYIYENGGSNMLQLLLSSEGLSDFLNQANNIASLSTYDREMLKKYENTQKSIETQETQIKEEAASIGTLMSEKSSKQQEVQTLVASTNDSISSYVSQISASQAEADALMAEVSSADSSISQLMAQAEAERAAEEAAAQEAAQ
;
A
#
# COMPACT_ATOMS: atom_id res chain seq x y z
N ALA A 1 -8.13 10.60 43.26
CA ALA A 1 -7.82 11.54 42.15
C ALA A 1 -6.40 11.29 41.59
N GLN A 2 -5.32 11.45 42.40
CA GLN A 2 -3.94 11.28 41.90
C GLN A 2 -3.64 9.94 41.25
N ALA A 3 -4.10 8.81 41.80
CA ALA A 3 -3.91 7.50 41.21
C ALA A 3 -4.61 7.36 39.86
N ASN A 4 -5.79 7.98 39.71
CA ASN A 4 -6.51 8.01 38.43
C ASN A 4 -5.77 8.85 37.38
N ILE A 5 -5.25 10.01 37.76
CA ILE A 5 -4.46 10.89 36.90
C ILE A 5 -3.21 10.14 36.38
N SER A 6 -2.45 9.52 37.28
CA SER A 6 -1.26 8.73 36.88
C SER A 6 -1.60 7.57 35.96
N GLY A 7 -2.71 6.88 36.17
CA GLY A 7 -3.17 5.81 35.25
C GLY A 7 -3.56 6.31 33.85
N LEU A 8 -4.21 7.48 33.81
CA LEU A 8 -4.59 8.11 32.53
C LEU A 8 -3.38 8.65 31.78
N GLU A 9 -2.40 9.22 32.50
CA GLU A 9 -1.13 9.68 31.92
C GLU A 9 -0.33 8.53 31.31
N SER A 10 -0.25 7.37 32.01
CA SER A 10 0.41 6.18 31.46
C SER A 10 -0.27 5.70 30.17
N LYS A 11 -1.59 5.65 30.17
CA LYS A 11 -2.33 5.26 28.93
C LYS A 11 -2.17 6.25 27.80
N LYS A 12 -2.12 7.54 28.11
CA LYS A 12 -1.82 8.59 27.12
C LYS A 12 -0.44 8.35 26.49
N GLN A 13 0.59 8.08 27.29
CA GLN A 13 1.95 7.79 26.81
C GLN A 13 2.01 6.52 25.94
N GLU A 14 1.30 5.45 26.29
CA GLU A 14 1.20 4.24 25.49
C GLU A 14 0.59 4.55 24.11
N LEU A 15 -0.48 5.34 24.07
CA LEU A 15 -1.12 5.72 22.82
C LEU A 15 -0.27 6.68 21.98
N GLU A 16 0.47 7.59 22.59
CA GLU A 16 1.41 8.46 21.89
C GLU A 16 2.55 7.65 21.24
N SER A 17 3.06 6.62 21.94
CA SER A 17 4.06 5.70 21.38
C SER A 17 3.48 4.88 20.23
N TYR A 18 2.26 4.39 20.35
CA TYR A 18 1.55 3.67 19.32
C TYR A 18 1.28 4.55 18.09
N LEU A 19 0.91 5.82 18.32
CA LEU A 19 0.73 6.80 17.25
C LEU A 19 2.03 7.02 16.45
N ALA A 20 3.17 7.14 17.12
CA ALA A 20 4.47 7.27 16.46
C ALA A 20 4.82 6.05 15.60
N GLU A 21 4.47 4.85 16.06
CA GLU A 21 4.61 3.62 15.25
C GLU A 21 3.69 3.62 14.02
N LEU A 22 2.43 4.03 14.18
CA LEU A 22 1.49 4.15 13.07
C LEU A 22 1.96 5.18 12.02
N ASP A 23 2.50 6.31 12.45
CA ASP A 23 3.07 7.32 11.56
C ASP A 23 4.28 6.78 10.79
N SER A 24 5.13 5.98 11.43
CA SER A 24 6.23 5.28 10.74
C SER A 24 5.71 4.32 9.68
N GLN A 25 4.73 3.49 10.02
CA GLN A 25 4.11 2.55 9.08
C GLN A 25 3.43 3.28 7.91
N TYR A 26 2.77 4.40 8.16
CA TYR A 26 2.14 5.22 7.12
C TYR A 26 3.18 5.75 6.13
N ASN A 27 4.31 6.25 6.63
CA ASN A 27 5.41 6.75 5.82
C ASN A 27 6.06 5.64 4.99
N GLU A 28 6.30 4.47 5.57
CA GLU A 28 6.82 3.30 4.86
C GLU A 28 5.88 2.84 3.73
N LEU A 29 4.58 2.79 4.00
CA LEU A 29 3.56 2.47 2.99
C LEU A 29 3.53 3.51 1.88
N THR A 30 3.63 4.80 2.20
CA THR A 30 3.66 5.88 1.23
C THR A 30 4.87 5.76 0.30
N ASN A 31 6.06 5.52 0.86
CA ASN A 31 7.28 5.31 0.09
C ASN A 31 7.15 4.07 -0.81
N SER A 32 6.66 2.97 -0.27
CA SER A 32 6.47 1.73 -1.02
C SER A 32 5.46 1.86 -2.15
N ILE A 33 4.36 2.60 -1.96
CA ILE A 33 3.38 2.90 -3.00
C ILE A 33 4.02 3.77 -4.10
N SER A 34 4.86 4.74 -3.72
CA SER A 34 5.59 5.57 -4.66
C SER A 34 6.56 4.75 -5.52
N GLU A 35 7.34 3.86 -4.92
CA GLU A 35 8.23 2.94 -5.64
C GLU A 35 7.47 2.02 -6.59
N LEU A 36 6.36 1.42 -6.14
CA LEU A 36 5.51 0.59 -6.99
C LEU A 36 4.90 1.38 -8.16
N SER A 37 4.58 2.66 -7.94
CA SER A 37 4.09 3.55 -8.99
C SER A 37 5.12 3.79 -10.08
N ILE A 38 6.39 3.97 -9.70
CA ILE A 38 7.51 4.09 -10.64
C ILE A 38 7.70 2.79 -11.42
N GLN A 39 7.71 1.64 -10.73
CA GLN A 39 7.83 0.33 -11.36
C GLN A 39 6.68 0.06 -12.34
N ALA A 40 5.46 0.43 -11.99
CA ALA A 40 4.29 0.30 -12.87
C ALA A 40 4.46 1.13 -14.15
N ALA A 41 4.94 2.38 -14.03
CA ALA A 41 5.20 3.24 -15.18
C ALA A 41 6.32 2.67 -16.08
N GLU A 42 7.39 2.12 -15.50
CA GLU A 42 8.47 1.45 -16.25
C GLU A 42 7.96 0.22 -17.00
N LYS A 43 7.11 -0.61 -16.35
CA LYS A 43 6.51 -1.79 -17.00
C LYS A 43 5.55 -1.40 -18.12
N GLU A 44 4.80 -0.32 -17.96
CA GLU A 44 3.95 0.20 -19.03
C GLU A 44 4.79 0.67 -20.24
N GLU A 45 5.92 1.33 -20.02
CA GLU A 45 6.82 1.73 -21.08
C GLU A 45 7.46 0.51 -21.78
N GLN A 46 7.88 -0.51 -21.01
CA GLN A 46 8.38 -1.78 -21.55
C GLN A 46 7.31 -2.48 -22.40
N LEU A 47 6.08 -2.52 -21.93
CA LEU A 47 4.96 -3.11 -22.68
C LEU A 47 4.74 -2.40 -24.01
N LYS A 48 4.76 -1.06 -24.03
CA LYS A 48 4.67 -0.27 -25.28
C LYS A 48 5.80 -0.59 -26.26
N LYS A 49 7.04 -0.73 -25.75
CA LYS A 49 8.21 -1.12 -26.56
C LYS A 49 8.03 -2.51 -27.17
N VAL A 50 7.64 -3.50 -26.36
CA VAL A 50 7.44 -4.88 -26.81
C VAL A 50 6.28 -4.96 -27.80
N GLN A 51 5.16 -4.29 -27.58
CA GLN A 51 4.05 -4.21 -28.54
C GLN A 51 4.48 -3.58 -29.87
N SER A 52 5.34 -2.55 -29.82
CA SER A 52 5.91 -1.96 -31.05
C SER A 52 6.81 -2.96 -31.78
N GLN A 53 7.62 -3.74 -31.04
CA GLN A 53 8.45 -4.81 -31.63
C GLN A 53 7.60 -5.92 -32.21
N LEU A 54 6.56 -6.36 -31.54
CA LEU A 54 5.59 -7.36 -32.03
C LEU A 54 4.97 -6.90 -33.34
N LYS A 55 4.49 -5.66 -33.39
CA LYS A 55 3.91 -5.09 -34.62
C LYS A 55 4.91 -5.03 -35.80
N LYS A 56 6.20 -4.72 -35.52
CA LYS A 56 7.26 -4.74 -36.53
C LYS A 56 7.57 -6.17 -36.99
N ALA A 57 7.67 -7.10 -36.03
CA ALA A 57 7.93 -8.50 -36.33
C ALA A 57 6.78 -9.13 -37.14
N GLN A 58 5.54 -8.82 -36.79
CA GLN A 58 4.35 -9.27 -37.53
C GLN A 58 4.34 -8.75 -38.94
N LYS A 59 4.60 -7.44 -39.17
CA LYS A 59 4.73 -6.88 -40.52
C LYS A 59 5.87 -7.50 -41.31
N ALA A 60 7.00 -7.85 -40.68
CA ALA A 60 8.10 -8.54 -41.34
C ALA A 60 7.71 -9.98 -41.72
N ALA A 61 7.02 -10.68 -40.84
CA ALA A 61 6.49 -12.02 -41.11
C ALA A 61 5.48 -12.03 -42.25
N ASP A 62 4.54 -11.07 -42.28
CA ASP A 62 3.56 -10.91 -43.34
C ASP A 62 4.24 -10.69 -44.71
N LYS A 63 5.24 -9.79 -44.76
CA LYS A 63 6.01 -9.57 -45.98
C LYS A 63 6.74 -10.82 -46.48
N GLN A 64 7.33 -11.57 -45.55
CA GLN A 64 8.02 -12.82 -45.87
C GLN A 64 7.03 -13.91 -46.32
N TYR A 65 5.87 -13.97 -45.67
CA TYR A 65 4.79 -14.86 -46.06
C TYR A 65 4.34 -14.59 -47.49
N GLU A 66 4.07 -13.33 -47.85
CA GLU A 66 3.68 -12.95 -49.20
C GLU A 66 4.81 -13.22 -50.22
N ALA A 67 6.07 -12.92 -49.91
CA ALA A 67 7.20 -13.24 -50.78
C ALA A 67 7.36 -14.75 -51.01
N MET A 68 7.11 -15.55 -49.98
CA MET A 68 7.18 -16.99 -50.06
C MET A 68 6.01 -17.57 -50.86
N LYS A 69 4.81 -17.02 -50.72
CA LYS A 69 3.63 -17.36 -51.50
C LYS A 69 3.87 -17.16 -52.99
N LEU A 70 4.42 -16.01 -53.38
CA LEU A 70 4.80 -15.73 -54.78
C LEU A 70 5.86 -16.69 -55.30
N ARG A 71 6.85 -17.05 -54.49
CA ARG A 71 7.88 -18.02 -54.86
C ARG A 71 7.32 -19.43 -55.06
N ILE A 72 6.44 -19.84 -54.17
CA ILE A 72 5.75 -21.13 -54.27
C ILE A 72 4.85 -21.18 -55.50
N GLN A 73 4.11 -20.10 -55.77
CA GLN A 73 3.30 -19.96 -56.96
C GLN A 73 4.16 -20.09 -58.24
N TYR A 74 5.32 -19.44 -58.31
CA TYR A 74 6.25 -19.55 -59.42
C TYR A 74 6.76 -20.99 -59.62
N ILE A 75 7.08 -21.70 -58.53
CA ILE A 75 7.49 -23.13 -58.61
C ILE A 75 6.35 -24.02 -59.11
N TYR A 76 5.12 -23.74 -58.69
CA TYR A 76 3.93 -24.46 -59.09
C TYR A 76 3.64 -24.29 -60.57
N GLU A 77 3.66 -23.06 -61.08
CA GLU A 77 3.43 -22.72 -62.47
C GLU A 77 4.49 -23.34 -63.42
N ASN A 78 5.70 -23.62 -62.90
CA ASN A 78 6.81 -24.22 -63.60
C ASN A 78 6.99 -25.73 -63.36
N GLY A 79 5.95 -26.45 -62.91
CA GLY A 79 5.93 -27.94 -62.87
C GLY A 79 5.87 -28.56 -61.48
N GLY A 80 5.38 -27.81 -60.47
CA GLY A 80 5.19 -28.30 -59.09
C GLY A 80 3.97 -29.21 -58.91
N SER A 81 3.93 -29.95 -57.84
CA SER A 81 2.87 -30.89 -57.50
C SER A 81 1.63 -30.23 -56.88
N ASN A 82 0.46 -30.92 -56.92
CA ASN A 82 -0.81 -30.47 -56.32
C ASN A 82 -0.74 -30.09 -54.83
N MET A 83 0.30 -30.51 -54.10
CA MET A 83 0.53 -30.15 -52.69
C MET A 83 0.84 -28.66 -52.48
N LEU A 84 1.39 -27.99 -53.51
CA LEU A 84 1.67 -26.55 -53.46
C LEU A 84 0.38 -25.72 -53.54
N GLN A 85 -0.68 -26.25 -54.14
CA GLN A 85 -1.99 -25.59 -54.19
C GLN A 85 -2.60 -25.47 -52.78
N LEU A 86 -2.36 -26.47 -51.91
CA LEU A 86 -2.83 -26.47 -50.52
C LEU A 86 -2.14 -25.36 -49.71
N LEU A 87 -0.84 -25.11 -49.90
CA LEU A 87 -0.11 -24.01 -49.30
C LEU A 87 -0.61 -22.63 -49.71
N LEU A 88 -0.93 -22.47 -50.99
CA LEU A 88 -1.43 -21.22 -51.55
C LEU A 88 -2.85 -20.88 -51.07
N SER A 89 -3.62 -21.87 -50.60
CA SER A 89 -4.96 -21.71 -50.04
C SER A 89 -4.99 -21.45 -48.53
N SER A 90 -3.82 -21.41 -47.86
CA SER A 90 -3.76 -21.12 -46.42
C SER A 90 -4.23 -19.69 -46.09
N GLU A 91 -5.05 -19.55 -45.04
CA GLU A 91 -5.67 -18.29 -44.66
C GLU A 91 -4.76 -17.39 -43.82
N GLY A 92 -3.57 -17.88 -43.42
CA GLY A 92 -2.61 -17.12 -42.61
C GLY A 92 -1.29 -17.83 -42.37
N LEU A 93 -0.35 -17.12 -41.73
CA LEU A 93 1.01 -17.61 -41.49
C LEU A 93 1.03 -18.92 -40.69
N SER A 94 0.19 -19.07 -39.66
CA SER A 94 0.15 -20.27 -38.82
C SER A 94 -0.32 -21.50 -39.58
N ASP A 95 -1.35 -21.35 -40.40
CA ASP A 95 -1.87 -22.41 -41.25
C ASP A 95 -0.86 -22.80 -42.35
N PHE A 96 -0.25 -21.78 -42.98
CA PHE A 96 0.83 -21.96 -43.93
C PHE A 96 2.02 -22.72 -43.33
N LEU A 97 2.47 -22.37 -42.09
CA LEU A 97 3.56 -23.04 -41.41
C LEU A 97 3.28 -24.52 -41.15
N ASN A 98 2.06 -24.83 -40.70
CA ASN A 98 1.63 -26.20 -40.43
C ASN A 98 1.65 -27.04 -41.72
N GLN A 99 1.20 -26.47 -42.83
CA GLN A 99 1.17 -27.16 -44.14
C GLN A 99 2.59 -27.23 -44.74
N ALA A 100 3.41 -26.19 -44.63
CA ALA A 100 4.78 -26.14 -45.13
C ALA A 100 5.70 -27.19 -44.48
N ASN A 101 5.50 -27.52 -43.22
CA ASN A 101 6.25 -28.58 -42.55
C ASN A 101 6.07 -29.97 -43.18
N ASN A 102 4.97 -30.17 -43.89
CA ASN A 102 4.62 -31.46 -44.54
C ASN A 102 5.08 -31.55 -46.00
N ILE A 103 5.68 -30.48 -46.54
CA ILE A 103 6.06 -30.45 -47.97
C ILE A 103 7.57 -30.67 -48.15
N ALA A 104 7.92 -31.83 -48.68
CA ALA A 104 9.30 -32.22 -48.88
C ALA A 104 10.06 -31.39 -49.92
N SER A 105 9.37 -30.65 -50.81
CA SER A 105 9.96 -29.86 -51.88
C SER A 105 10.40 -28.43 -51.48
N LEU A 106 10.10 -27.99 -50.27
CA LEU A 106 10.61 -26.72 -49.74
C LEU A 106 12.12 -26.79 -49.46
N SER A 107 12.84 -25.79 -49.96
CA SER A 107 14.29 -25.73 -49.70
C SER A 107 14.62 -25.64 -48.22
N THR A 108 15.77 -26.13 -47.82
CA THR A 108 16.25 -26.03 -46.43
C THR A 108 16.26 -24.58 -45.94
N TYR A 109 16.65 -23.66 -46.82
CA TYR A 109 16.64 -22.22 -46.53
C TYR A 109 15.25 -21.68 -46.18
N ASP A 110 14.24 -22.07 -46.97
CA ASP A 110 12.85 -21.60 -46.73
C ASP A 110 12.30 -22.11 -45.40
N ARG A 111 12.60 -23.38 -45.05
CA ARG A 111 12.21 -23.95 -43.74
C ARG A 111 12.91 -23.27 -42.55
N GLU A 112 14.18 -22.98 -42.68
CA GLU A 112 14.93 -22.28 -41.65
C GLU A 112 14.40 -20.86 -41.43
N MET A 113 14.08 -20.14 -42.48
CA MET A 113 13.47 -18.82 -42.42
C MET A 113 12.10 -18.84 -41.73
N LEU A 114 11.22 -19.78 -42.11
CA LEU A 114 9.93 -19.97 -41.47
C LEU A 114 10.07 -20.24 -39.96
N LYS A 115 10.97 -21.18 -39.59
CA LYS A 115 11.24 -21.52 -38.21
C LYS A 115 11.77 -20.33 -37.41
N LYS A 116 12.62 -19.50 -38.03
CA LYS A 116 13.12 -18.27 -37.41
C LYS A 116 11.99 -17.27 -37.11
N TYR A 117 11.04 -17.09 -38.05
CA TYR A 117 9.89 -16.22 -37.83
C TYR A 117 8.98 -16.73 -36.73
N GLU A 118 8.63 -18.02 -36.76
CA GLU A 118 7.84 -18.66 -35.72
C GLU A 118 8.46 -18.49 -34.34
N ASN A 119 9.77 -18.74 -34.21
CA ASN A 119 10.48 -18.58 -32.97
C ASN A 119 10.51 -17.11 -32.50
N THR A 120 10.69 -16.17 -33.42
CA THR A 120 10.68 -14.73 -33.10
C THR A 120 9.30 -14.29 -32.60
N GLN A 121 8.24 -14.69 -33.25
CA GLN A 121 6.86 -14.39 -32.86
C GLN A 121 6.56 -14.98 -31.47
N LYS A 122 6.84 -16.26 -31.24
CA LYS A 122 6.67 -16.92 -29.94
C LYS A 122 7.46 -16.23 -28.82
N SER A 123 8.70 -15.82 -29.10
CA SER A 123 9.53 -15.09 -28.12
C SER A 123 8.90 -13.76 -27.73
N ILE A 124 8.39 -12.99 -28.69
CA ILE A 124 7.77 -11.68 -28.44
C ILE A 124 6.44 -11.84 -27.70
N GLU A 125 5.61 -12.82 -28.09
CA GLU A 125 4.36 -13.15 -27.39
C GLU A 125 4.61 -13.54 -25.92
N THR A 126 5.65 -14.34 -25.67
CA THR A 126 6.06 -14.72 -24.31
C THR A 126 6.48 -13.48 -23.51
N GLN A 127 7.28 -12.60 -24.08
CA GLN A 127 7.70 -11.35 -23.43
C GLN A 127 6.50 -10.44 -23.13
N GLU A 128 5.57 -10.30 -24.07
CA GLU A 128 4.35 -9.51 -23.85
C GLU A 128 3.52 -10.06 -22.69
N THR A 129 3.35 -11.38 -22.63
CA THR A 129 2.62 -12.06 -21.55
C THR A 129 3.30 -11.82 -20.22
N GLN A 130 4.61 -12.02 -20.13
CA GLN A 130 5.37 -11.79 -18.89
C GLN A 130 5.24 -10.35 -18.37
N ILE A 131 5.38 -9.37 -19.27
CA ILE A 131 5.27 -7.96 -18.87
C ILE A 131 3.85 -7.62 -18.40
N LYS A 132 2.82 -8.19 -19.05
CA LYS A 132 1.42 -8.03 -18.61
C LYS A 132 1.18 -8.62 -17.21
N GLU A 133 1.72 -9.82 -16.96
CA GLU A 133 1.61 -10.48 -15.65
C GLU A 133 2.33 -9.68 -14.56
N GLU A 134 3.54 -9.20 -14.84
CA GLU A 134 4.29 -8.36 -13.92
C GLU A 134 3.57 -7.03 -13.63
N ALA A 135 3.02 -6.38 -14.65
CA ALA A 135 2.25 -5.15 -14.48
C ALA A 135 0.98 -5.38 -13.66
N ALA A 136 0.28 -6.50 -13.87
CA ALA A 136 -0.90 -6.87 -13.09
C ALA A 136 -0.53 -7.14 -11.62
N SER A 137 0.58 -7.83 -11.37
CA SER A 137 1.10 -8.08 -10.01
C SER A 137 1.42 -6.77 -9.28
N ILE A 138 2.09 -5.83 -9.94
CA ILE A 138 2.37 -4.50 -9.39
C ILE A 138 1.07 -3.76 -9.05
N GLY A 139 0.06 -3.81 -9.93
CA GLY A 139 -1.25 -3.22 -9.70
C GLY A 139 -1.95 -3.79 -8.46
N THR A 140 -1.87 -5.10 -8.26
CA THR A 140 -2.41 -5.77 -7.07
C THR A 140 -1.69 -5.30 -5.80
N LEU A 141 -0.36 -5.31 -5.80
CA LEU A 141 0.44 -4.84 -4.66
C LEU A 141 0.17 -3.36 -4.32
N MET A 142 0.01 -2.51 -5.31
CA MET A 142 -0.37 -1.11 -5.11
C MET A 142 -1.73 -0.99 -4.42
N SER A 143 -2.72 -1.77 -4.87
CA SER A 143 -4.06 -1.78 -4.29
C SER A 143 -4.04 -2.27 -2.83
N GLU A 144 -3.33 -3.35 -2.54
CA GLU A 144 -3.17 -3.88 -1.18
C GLU A 144 -2.51 -2.87 -0.24
N LYS A 145 -1.42 -2.25 -0.68
CA LYS A 145 -0.71 -1.24 0.11
C LYS A 145 -1.54 0.02 0.32
N SER A 146 -2.31 0.44 -0.69
CA SER A 146 -3.24 1.57 -0.59
C SER A 146 -4.35 1.30 0.42
N SER A 147 -4.91 0.08 0.42
CA SER A 147 -5.91 -0.35 1.41
C SER A 147 -5.32 -0.35 2.83
N LYS A 148 -4.10 -0.85 2.97
CA LYS A 148 -3.39 -0.83 4.26
C LYS A 148 -3.09 0.59 4.73
N GLN A 149 -2.73 1.49 3.83
CA GLN A 149 -2.52 2.91 4.15
C GLN A 149 -3.80 3.56 4.69
N GLN A 150 -4.96 3.27 4.10
CA GLN A 150 -6.26 3.75 4.60
C GLN A 150 -6.58 3.18 5.99
N GLU A 151 -6.30 1.90 6.22
CA GLU A 151 -6.46 1.27 7.52
C GLU A 151 -5.60 1.97 8.59
N VAL A 152 -4.32 2.18 8.32
CA VAL A 152 -3.41 2.88 9.22
C VAL A 152 -3.89 4.32 9.49
N GLN A 153 -4.34 5.03 8.46
CA GLN A 153 -4.88 6.37 8.61
C GLN A 153 -6.12 6.42 9.52
N THR A 154 -6.99 5.41 9.44
CA THR A 154 -8.15 5.27 10.33
C THR A 154 -7.70 5.00 11.76
N LEU A 155 -6.69 4.17 11.96
CA LEU A 155 -6.11 3.90 13.28
C LEU A 155 -5.45 5.14 13.88
N VAL A 156 -4.73 5.93 13.08
CA VAL A 156 -4.16 7.22 13.52
C VAL A 156 -5.26 8.16 14.01
N ALA A 157 -6.35 8.32 13.24
CA ALA A 157 -7.47 9.16 13.64
C ALA A 157 -8.11 8.69 14.95
N SER A 158 -8.42 7.40 15.08
CA SER A 158 -9.01 6.79 16.27
C SER A 158 -8.09 6.90 17.49
N THR A 159 -6.78 6.77 17.31
CA THR A 159 -5.80 6.91 18.38
C THR A 159 -5.72 8.35 18.86
N ASN A 160 -5.73 9.32 17.95
CA ASN A 160 -5.78 10.74 18.30
C ASN A 160 -7.04 11.12 19.09
N ASP A 161 -8.21 10.59 18.68
CA ASP A 161 -9.46 10.79 19.42
C ASP A 161 -9.37 10.22 20.85
N SER A 162 -8.76 9.04 20.98
CA SER A 162 -8.54 8.41 22.28
C SER A 162 -7.60 9.24 23.17
N ILE A 163 -6.49 9.73 22.62
CA ILE A 163 -5.56 10.63 23.32
C ILE A 163 -6.29 11.90 23.79
N SER A 164 -7.08 12.52 22.92
CA SER A 164 -7.86 13.72 23.23
C SER A 164 -8.85 13.47 24.38
N SER A 165 -9.50 12.30 24.38
CA SER A 165 -10.40 11.86 25.45
C SER A 165 -9.66 11.71 26.80
N TYR A 166 -8.48 11.06 26.78
CA TYR A 166 -7.68 10.93 28.01
C TYR A 166 -7.16 12.27 28.54
N VAL A 167 -6.72 13.17 27.66
CA VAL A 167 -6.32 14.53 28.04
C VAL A 167 -7.47 15.27 28.72
N SER A 168 -8.68 15.16 28.18
CA SER A 168 -9.88 15.76 28.79
C SER A 168 -10.20 15.17 30.16
N GLN A 169 -10.08 13.86 30.35
CA GLN A 169 -10.29 13.17 31.61
C GLN A 169 -9.22 13.54 32.64
N ILE A 170 -7.96 13.67 32.25
CA ILE A 170 -6.87 14.13 33.11
C ILE A 170 -7.17 15.54 33.60
N SER A 171 -7.56 16.45 32.71
CA SER A 171 -7.90 17.84 33.09
C SER A 171 -9.08 17.92 34.06
N ALA A 172 -10.12 17.13 33.84
CA ALA A 172 -11.27 17.06 34.73
C ALA A 172 -10.89 16.51 36.12
N SER A 173 -10.11 15.43 36.18
CA SER A 173 -9.64 14.84 37.44
C SER A 173 -8.69 15.77 38.18
N GLN A 174 -7.91 16.58 37.49
CA GLN A 174 -7.03 17.60 38.08
C GLN A 174 -7.83 18.74 38.70
N ALA A 175 -8.85 19.22 38.01
CA ALA A 175 -9.77 20.24 38.52
C ALA A 175 -10.51 19.75 39.80
N GLU A 176 -10.94 18.49 39.83
CA GLU A 176 -11.54 17.87 41.01
C GLU A 176 -10.54 17.77 42.19
N ALA A 177 -9.30 17.38 41.94
CA ALA A 177 -8.25 17.33 42.92
C ALA A 177 -7.94 18.72 43.52
N ASP A 178 -7.88 19.73 42.66
CA ASP A 178 -7.64 21.13 43.07
C ASP A 178 -8.80 21.67 43.93
N ALA A 179 -10.05 21.36 43.58
CA ALA A 179 -11.22 21.73 44.37
C ALA A 179 -11.22 21.07 45.74
N LEU A 180 -10.90 19.78 45.82
CA LEU A 180 -10.75 19.07 47.09
C LEU A 180 -9.62 19.63 47.97
N MET A 181 -8.49 20.00 47.37
CA MET A 181 -7.39 20.67 48.10
C MET A 181 -7.82 22.02 48.67
N ALA A 182 -8.56 22.80 47.91
CA ALA A 182 -9.09 24.08 48.38
C ALA A 182 -10.07 23.90 49.57
N GLU A 183 -10.93 22.85 49.49
CA GLU A 183 -11.85 22.52 50.60
C GLU A 183 -11.11 22.07 51.87
N VAL A 184 -10.10 21.22 51.72
CA VAL A 184 -9.23 20.82 52.86
C VAL A 184 -8.53 22.02 53.47
N SER A 185 -7.96 22.92 52.68
CA SER A 185 -7.31 24.14 53.15
C SER A 185 -8.27 25.07 53.87
N SER A 186 -9.50 25.19 53.42
CA SER A 186 -10.57 25.95 54.08
C SER A 186 -10.96 25.32 55.41
N ALA A 187 -11.08 23.99 55.49
CA ALA A 187 -11.36 23.26 56.72
C ALA A 187 -10.22 23.41 57.75
N ASP A 188 -8.95 23.29 57.33
CA ASP A 188 -7.78 23.51 58.16
C ASP A 188 -7.76 24.93 58.75
N SER A 189 -8.08 25.92 57.93
CA SER A 189 -8.18 27.32 58.41
C SER A 189 -9.28 27.50 59.47
N SER A 190 -10.44 26.85 59.24
CA SER A 190 -11.56 26.87 60.15
C SER A 190 -11.22 26.17 61.47
N ILE A 191 -10.55 25.04 61.43
CA ILE A 191 -10.05 24.31 62.60
C ILE A 191 -9.07 25.17 63.38
N SER A 192 -8.12 25.83 62.75
CA SER A 192 -7.15 26.72 63.32
C SER A 192 -7.82 27.91 64.07
N GLN A 193 -8.88 28.48 63.43
CA GLN A 193 -9.67 29.57 64.10
C GLN A 193 -10.43 29.06 65.32
N LEU A 194 -11.05 27.89 65.23
CA LEU A 194 -11.77 27.28 66.35
C LEU A 194 -10.82 26.93 67.53
N MET A 195 -9.63 26.45 67.25
CA MET A 195 -8.60 26.19 68.26
C MET A 195 -8.15 27.47 68.92
N ALA A 196 -7.91 28.54 68.15
CA ALA A 196 -7.53 29.85 68.74
C ALA A 196 -8.67 30.45 69.58
N GLN A 197 -9.94 30.28 69.18
CA GLN A 197 -11.08 30.70 70.01
C GLN A 197 -11.19 29.88 71.28
N ALA A 198 -11.03 28.58 71.22
CA ALA A 198 -11.07 27.72 72.44
C ALA A 198 -9.92 28.01 73.41
N GLU A 199 -8.73 28.33 72.90
CA GLU A 199 -7.61 28.78 73.74
C GLU A 199 -7.88 30.14 74.40
N ALA A 200 -8.47 31.10 73.68
CA ALA A 200 -8.84 32.38 74.17
C ALA A 200 -9.96 32.29 75.27
N GLU A 201 -10.96 31.43 75.03
CA GLU A 201 -12.01 31.14 75.99
C GLU A 201 -11.46 30.54 77.32
N ARG A 202 -10.55 29.53 77.20
CA ARG A 202 -9.86 28.97 78.36
C ARG A 202 -9.02 29.98 79.09
N ALA A 203 -8.30 30.82 78.42
CA ALA A 203 -7.52 31.89 79.07
C ALA A 203 -8.42 32.92 79.77
N ALA A 204 -9.58 33.24 79.23
CA ALA A 204 -10.57 34.10 79.81
C ALA A 204 -11.24 33.46 81.08
N GLU A 205 -11.55 32.17 81.01
CA GLU A 205 -12.08 31.40 82.10
C GLU A 205 -11.05 31.32 83.30
N GLU A 206 -9.79 31.03 82.95
CA GLU A 206 -8.71 31.00 83.92
C GLU A 206 -8.46 32.37 84.57
N ALA A 207 -8.52 33.44 83.83
CA ALA A 207 -8.42 34.80 84.30
C ALA A 207 -9.60 35.16 85.23
N ALA A 208 -10.82 34.82 84.82
CA ALA A 208 -12.01 35.04 85.67
C ALA A 208 -12.00 34.19 86.93
N ALA A 209 -11.50 32.97 86.88
CA ALA A 209 -11.33 32.12 88.08
C ALA A 209 -10.27 32.69 89.09
N GLN A 210 -9.22 33.26 88.55
CA GLN A 210 -8.19 33.93 89.39
C GLN A 210 -8.71 35.22 90.02
N GLU A 211 -9.54 35.97 89.28
CA GLU A 211 -10.19 37.17 89.84
C GLU A 211 -11.23 36.84 90.95
N ALA A 212 -11.95 35.76 90.77
CA ALA A 212 -12.94 35.30 91.80
C ALA A 212 -12.31 34.68 93.05
N ALA A 213 -11.03 34.35 93.04
CA ALA A 213 -10.28 33.74 94.13
C ALA A 213 -9.51 34.78 95.00
N GLN A 214 -9.54 36.05 94.64
CA GLN A 214 -8.99 37.17 95.43
C GLN A 214 -10.07 37.87 96.22
#